data_8339cd7bce985b9bfdec9a4a4a7e661e
#
_entry.id   8339cd7bce985b9bfdec9a4a4a7e661e
#
_cell.length_a   1.000
_cell.length_b   1.000
_cell.length_c   1.000
_cell.angle_alpha   90.00
_cell.angle_beta   90.00
_cell.angle_gamma   90.00
#
_symmetry.space_group_name_H-M   'P 1'
#
loop_
_entity.id
_entity.type
_entity.pdbx_description
1 polymer ?
#
loop_
_entity_poly.entity_id
_entity_poly.type
_entity_poly.pdbx_seq_one_letter_code
_entity_poly.pdbx_strand_id
1 'polypeptide(L)'
;MTNWLPILLAILAGVLTPTQGAINNKLTQFVGNPILSSFISFIVGSIALGICLLFTKNPFALFYQTKDAPLIAWTGGICGALFITAIILAIPRIGVTMTFSLAILGQ
;
A
#
# COMPACT_ATOMS: atom_id res chain seq x y z
N MET A 1 -21.40 5.10 -19.78
CA MET A 1 -20.24 5.55 -20.46
C MET A 1 -19.08 5.94 -19.56
N THR A 2 -19.32 6.26 -18.36
CA THR A 2 -18.26 6.64 -17.45
C THR A 2 -17.66 5.44 -16.71
N ASN A 3 -18.05 4.23 -17.07
CA ASN A 3 -17.67 3.04 -16.32
C ASN A 3 -16.27 2.53 -16.61
N TRP A 4 -15.62 3.09 -17.65
CA TRP A 4 -14.29 2.65 -18.02
C TRP A 4 -13.21 3.10 -17.03
N LEU A 5 -13.38 4.30 -16.45
CA LEU A 5 -12.36 4.83 -15.55
C LEU A 5 -12.17 3.96 -14.29
N PRO A 6 -13.23 3.53 -13.58
CA PRO A 6 -13.03 2.62 -12.44
C PRO A 6 -12.38 1.29 -12.85
N ILE A 7 -12.72 0.78 -14.02
CA ILE A 7 -12.14 -0.47 -14.52
C ILE A 7 -10.65 -0.29 -14.77
N LEU A 8 -10.27 0.80 -15.43
CA LEU A 8 -8.86 1.08 -15.71
C LEU A 8 -8.08 1.30 -14.43
N LEU A 9 -8.67 1.98 -13.46
CA LEU A 9 -8.01 2.20 -12.17
C LEU A 9 -7.80 0.88 -11.41
N ALA A 10 -8.76 -0.03 -11.49
CA ALA A 10 -8.63 -1.33 -10.86
C ALA A 10 -7.50 -2.15 -11.51
N ILE A 11 -7.40 -2.10 -12.84
CA ILE A 11 -6.33 -2.78 -13.56
C ILE A 11 -4.98 -2.19 -13.17
N LEU A 12 -4.89 -0.86 -13.10
CA LEU A 12 -3.67 -0.18 -12.69
C LEU A 12 -3.27 -0.60 -11.28
N ALA A 13 -4.22 -0.65 -10.36
CA ALA A 13 -3.96 -1.10 -8.99
C ALA A 13 -3.40 -2.52 -8.98
N GLY A 14 -3.95 -3.38 -9.84
CA GLY A 14 -3.46 -4.75 -9.96
C GLY A 14 -2.04 -4.85 -10.48
N VAL A 15 -1.65 -3.93 -11.36
CA VAL A 15 -0.26 -3.86 -11.86
C VAL A 15 0.68 -3.33 -10.78
N LEU A 16 0.22 -2.33 -10.03
CA LEU A 16 1.05 -1.69 -9.02
C LEU A 16 1.34 -2.60 -7.82
N THR A 17 0.41 -3.49 -7.49
CA THR A 17 0.55 -4.34 -6.30
C THR A 17 1.78 -5.26 -6.38
N PRO A 18 1.96 -6.10 -7.42
CA PRO A 18 3.17 -6.90 -7.51
C PRO A 18 4.42 -6.06 -7.78
N THR A 19 4.29 -4.94 -8.46
CA THR A 19 5.40 -4.02 -8.68
C THR A 19 5.91 -3.51 -7.33
N GLN A 20 5.01 -3.07 -6.47
CA GLN A 20 5.36 -2.61 -5.13
C GLN A 20 6.03 -3.72 -4.32
N GLY A 21 5.49 -4.93 -4.39
CA GLY A 21 6.07 -6.05 -3.68
C GLY A 21 7.49 -6.35 -4.12
N ALA A 22 7.73 -6.34 -5.42
CA ALA A 22 9.06 -6.58 -5.96
C ALA A 22 10.04 -5.47 -5.57
N ILE A 23 9.61 -4.22 -5.61
CA ILE A 23 10.44 -3.08 -5.22
C ILE A 23 10.80 -3.17 -3.74
N ASN A 24 9.82 -3.46 -2.89
CA ASN A 24 10.06 -3.59 -1.46
C ASN A 24 10.97 -4.78 -1.14
N ASN A 25 10.84 -5.86 -1.89
CA ASN A 25 11.74 -6.99 -1.72
C ASN A 25 13.19 -6.59 -2.05
N LYS A 26 13.38 -5.79 -3.10
CA LYS A 26 14.70 -5.29 -3.44
C LYS A 26 15.25 -4.40 -2.33
N LEU A 27 14.43 -3.53 -1.77
CA LEU A 27 14.84 -2.69 -0.65
C LEU A 27 15.27 -3.55 0.53
N THR A 28 14.56 -4.63 0.80
CA THR A 28 14.88 -5.54 1.90
C THR A 28 16.26 -6.16 1.73
N GLN A 29 16.68 -6.43 0.49
CA GLN A 29 18.02 -6.97 0.23
C GLN A 29 19.12 -6.01 0.67
N PHE A 30 18.86 -4.70 0.64
CA PHE A 30 19.84 -3.70 1.08
C PHE A 30 19.76 -3.40 2.56
N VAL A 31 18.57 -3.33 3.14
CA VAL A 31 18.42 -2.97 4.55
C VAL A 31 18.42 -4.19 5.47
N GLY A 32 18.21 -5.38 4.93
CA GLY A 32 18.32 -6.62 5.68
C GLY A 32 17.16 -6.97 6.59
N ASN A 33 16.07 -6.20 6.56
CA ASN A 33 14.94 -6.42 7.47
C ASN A 33 13.63 -6.06 6.78
N PRO A 34 12.70 -7.04 6.65
CA PRO A 34 11.41 -6.78 5.99
C PRO A 34 10.56 -5.74 6.70
N ILE A 35 10.62 -5.71 8.04
CA ILE A 35 9.85 -4.74 8.81
C ILE A 35 10.36 -3.33 8.51
N LEU A 36 11.67 -3.16 8.46
CA LEU A 36 12.26 -1.87 8.14
C LEU A 36 11.91 -1.43 6.72
N SER A 37 11.95 -2.36 5.76
CA SER A 37 11.54 -2.06 4.37
C SER A 37 10.11 -1.57 4.31
N SER A 38 9.20 -2.28 4.98
CA SER A 38 7.79 -1.89 5.04
C SER A 38 7.63 -0.52 5.66
N PHE A 39 8.35 -0.26 6.74
CA PHE A 39 8.29 1.02 7.43
C PHE A 39 8.73 2.16 6.53
N ILE A 40 9.88 2.00 5.86
CA ILE A 40 10.39 3.00 4.92
C ILE A 40 9.39 3.23 3.79
N SER A 41 8.84 2.16 3.24
CA SER A 41 7.89 2.24 2.15
C SER A 41 6.65 3.03 2.54
N PHE A 42 6.14 2.80 3.74
CA PHE A 42 4.96 3.54 4.21
C PHE A 42 5.28 4.99 4.52
N ILE A 43 6.49 5.29 4.98
CA ILE A 43 6.91 6.68 5.17
C ILE A 43 6.93 7.39 3.82
N VAL A 44 7.55 6.79 2.81
CA VAL A 44 7.61 7.37 1.46
C VAL A 44 6.21 7.57 0.91
N GLY A 45 5.34 6.58 1.07
CA GLY A 45 3.95 6.68 0.65
C GLY A 45 3.20 7.78 1.38
N SER A 46 3.42 7.90 2.69
CA SER A 46 2.79 8.95 3.49
C SER A 46 3.23 10.33 3.03
N ILE A 47 4.52 10.50 2.74
CA ILE A 47 5.04 11.77 2.23
C ILE A 47 4.39 12.10 0.89
N ALA A 48 4.30 11.13 -0.01
CA ALA A 48 3.68 11.33 -1.32
C ALA A 48 2.23 11.76 -1.19
N LEU A 49 1.46 11.08 -0.32
CA LEU A 49 0.06 11.41 -0.10
C LEU A 49 -0.09 12.76 0.60
N GLY A 50 0.83 13.07 1.51
CA GLY A 50 0.84 14.37 2.17
C GLY A 50 1.04 15.50 1.19
N ILE A 51 1.96 15.32 0.24
CA ILE A 51 2.18 16.31 -0.82
C ILE A 51 0.91 16.47 -1.65
N CYS A 52 0.26 15.37 -2.01
CA CYS A 52 -1.01 15.44 -2.75
C CYS A 52 -2.08 16.19 -1.98
N LEU A 53 -2.15 15.99 -0.65
CA LEU A 53 -3.11 16.72 0.19
C LEU A 53 -2.91 18.23 0.15
N LEU A 54 -1.65 18.66 0.05
CA LEU A 54 -1.37 20.09 -0.01
C LEU A 54 -1.94 20.78 -1.25
N PHE A 55 -2.18 20.00 -2.31
CA PHE A 55 -2.79 20.53 -3.53
C PHE A 55 -4.31 20.52 -3.49
N THR A 56 -4.92 19.95 -2.46
CA THR A 56 -6.38 19.99 -2.31
C THR A 56 -6.79 21.30 -1.68
N LYS A 57 -8.08 21.64 -1.83
CA LYS A 57 -8.63 22.81 -1.16
C LYS A 57 -8.79 22.52 0.33
N ASN A 58 -8.34 23.46 1.17
CA ASN A 58 -8.52 23.37 2.62
C ASN A 58 -8.03 22.07 3.23
N PRO A 59 -6.73 21.73 3.08
CA PRO A 59 -6.22 20.46 3.62
C PRO A 59 -6.44 20.33 5.13
N PHE A 60 -6.37 21.43 5.87
CA PHE A 60 -6.59 21.40 7.33
C PHE A 60 -8.05 21.10 7.67
N ALA A 61 -8.99 21.56 6.84
CA ALA A 61 -10.41 21.23 7.05
C ALA A 61 -10.67 19.74 6.83
N LEU A 62 -9.95 19.12 5.91
CA LEU A 62 -10.06 17.68 5.69
C LEU A 62 -9.62 16.89 6.93
N PHE A 63 -8.53 17.32 7.56
CA PHE A 63 -8.09 16.68 8.80
C PHE A 63 -9.12 16.82 9.91
N TYR A 64 -9.79 17.95 9.97
CA TYR A 64 -10.79 18.19 11.00
C TYR A 64 -11.95 17.20 10.91
N GLN A 65 -12.29 16.76 9.69
CA GLN A 65 -13.37 15.80 9.48
C GLN A 65 -13.07 14.43 10.07
N THR A 66 -11.81 14.12 10.34
CA THR A 66 -11.43 12.80 10.85
C THR A 66 -11.80 12.60 12.31
N LYS A 67 -12.13 13.65 13.03
CA LYS A 67 -12.41 13.55 14.47
C LYS A 67 -13.60 12.66 14.80
N ASP A 68 -14.54 12.54 13.86
CA ASP A 68 -15.76 11.75 14.08
C ASP A 68 -15.63 10.31 13.60
N ALA A 69 -14.47 9.92 13.06
CA ALA A 69 -14.27 8.56 12.56
C ALA A 69 -14.22 7.58 13.73
N PRO A 70 -14.90 6.42 13.61
CA PRO A 70 -14.79 5.40 14.65
C PRO A 70 -13.38 4.84 14.72
N LEU A 71 -13.02 4.29 15.89
CA LEU A 71 -11.67 3.81 16.11
C LEU A 71 -11.23 2.78 15.08
N ILE A 72 -12.15 1.90 14.68
CA ILE A 72 -11.82 0.85 13.71
C ILE A 72 -11.41 1.42 12.36
N ALA A 73 -11.91 2.62 12.01
CA ALA A 73 -11.56 3.24 10.73
C ALA A 73 -10.08 3.62 10.65
N TRP A 74 -9.40 3.69 11.78
CA TRP A 74 -7.99 4.05 11.84
C TRP A 74 -7.05 2.85 11.68
N THR A 75 -7.59 1.63 11.63
CA THR A 75 -6.79 0.42 11.63
C THR A 75 -6.37 -0.05 10.24
N GLY A 76 -6.81 0.65 9.18
CA GLY A 76 -6.46 0.26 7.82
C GLY A 76 -4.96 0.19 7.58
N GLY A 77 -4.22 1.12 8.17
CA GLY A 77 -2.76 1.13 8.04
C GLY A 77 -2.11 -0.10 8.66
N ILE A 78 -2.69 -0.62 9.75
CA ILE A 78 -2.18 -1.85 10.36
C ILE A 78 -2.37 -3.03 9.42
N CYS A 79 -3.55 -3.15 8.81
CA CYS A 79 -3.81 -4.18 7.81
C CYS A 79 -2.84 -4.07 6.64
N GLY A 80 -2.60 -2.85 6.16
CA GLY A 80 -1.66 -2.64 5.07
C GLY A 80 -0.24 -3.01 5.44
N ALA A 81 0.19 -2.67 6.65
CA ALA A 81 1.53 -2.99 7.12
C ALA A 81 1.73 -4.51 7.24
N LEU A 82 0.74 -5.22 7.77
CA LEU A 82 0.79 -6.68 7.86
C LEU A 82 0.79 -7.30 6.46
N PHE A 83 -0.03 -6.78 5.55
CA PHE A 83 -0.10 -7.28 4.19
C PHE A 83 1.25 -7.15 3.48
N ILE A 84 1.82 -5.95 3.48
CA ILE A 84 3.06 -5.73 2.73
C ILE A 84 4.23 -6.49 3.35
N THR A 85 4.28 -6.60 4.67
CA THR A 85 5.33 -7.37 5.34
C THR A 85 5.21 -8.85 4.98
N ALA A 86 4.00 -9.39 4.96
CA ALA A 86 3.78 -10.77 4.58
C ALA A 86 4.21 -11.02 3.12
N ILE A 87 3.91 -10.09 2.22
CA ILE A 87 4.31 -10.19 0.82
C ILE A 87 5.83 -10.19 0.70
N ILE A 88 6.51 -9.29 1.40
CA ILE A 88 7.97 -9.20 1.37
C ILE A 88 8.60 -10.51 1.87
N LEU A 89 8.01 -11.11 2.89
CA LEU A 89 8.52 -12.37 3.43
C LEU A 89 8.26 -13.54 2.48
N ALA A 90 7.17 -13.52 1.75
CA ALA A 90 6.79 -14.61 0.86
C ALA A 90 7.56 -14.61 -0.46
N ILE A 91 7.81 -13.44 -1.04
CA ILE A 91 8.43 -13.33 -2.36
C ILE A 91 9.75 -14.09 -2.49
N PRO A 92 10.70 -13.95 -1.56
CA PRO A 92 11.98 -14.67 -1.71
C PRO A 92 11.84 -16.18 -1.67
N ARG A 93 10.76 -16.69 -1.12
CA ARG A 93 10.57 -18.13 -0.94
C ARG A 93 9.79 -18.78 -2.06
N ILE A 94 8.73 -18.13 -2.52
CA ILE A 94 7.83 -18.73 -3.52
C ILE A 94 7.71 -17.90 -4.79
N GLY A 95 8.38 -16.74 -4.86
CA GLY A 95 8.39 -15.89 -6.04
C GLY A 95 7.21 -14.95 -6.11
N VAL A 96 7.33 -13.95 -6.98
CA VAL A 96 6.33 -12.88 -7.11
C VAL A 96 5.00 -13.44 -7.61
N THR A 97 5.04 -14.24 -8.66
CA THR A 97 3.81 -14.74 -9.29
C THR A 97 2.99 -15.60 -8.33
N MET A 98 3.63 -16.54 -7.66
CA MET A 98 2.94 -17.41 -6.71
C MET A 98 2.42 -16.61 -5.53
N THR A 99 3.22 -15.69 -5.01
CA THR A 99 2.82 -14.86 -3.87
C THR A 99 1.52 -14.11 -4.16
N PHE A 100 1.46 -13.43 -5.30
CA PHE A 100 0.28 -12.63 -5.62
C PHE A 100 -0.89 -13.47 -6.10
N SER A 101 -0.63 -14.63 -6.72
CA SER A 101 -1.71 -15.55 -7.04
C SER A 101 -2.40 -16.04 -5.78
N LEU A 102 -1.63 -16.40 -4.76
CA LEU A 102 -2.19 -16.84 -3.49
C LEU A 102 -2.85 -15.69 -2.74
N ALA A 103 -2.30 -14.49 -2.83
CA ALA A 103 -2.92 -13.31 -2.21
C ALA A 103 -4.29 -13.04 -2.82
N ILE A 104 -4.42 -13.15 -4.13
CA ILE A 104 -5.70 -12.99 -4.80
C ILE A 104 -6.67 -14.07 -4.34
N LEU A 105 -6.20 -15.30 -4.24
CA LEU A 105 -7.04 -16.40 -3.75
C LEU A 105 -7.55 -16.13 -2.33
N GLY A 106 -6.71 -15.50 -1.49
CA GLY A 106 -7.10 -15.20 -0.11
C GLY A 106 -8.08 -14.05 0.02
N GLN A 107 -8.24 -13.26 -1.02
CA GLN A 107 -9.19 -12.16 -0.99
C GLN A 107 -10.63 -12.68 -1.09
#